data_d13882aa22ae0134a05f48b1e07e4bf8
#
_entry.id   d13882aa22ae0134a05f48b1e07e4bf8
#
_cell.length_a   1.000
_cell.length_b   1.000
_cell.length_c   1.000
_cell.angle_alpha   90.00
_cell.angle_beta   90.00
_cell.angle_gamma   90.00
#
_symmetry.space_group_name_H-M   'P 1'
#
loop_
_entity.id
_entity.type
_entity.pdbx_description
1 polymer ?
#
loop_
_entity_poly.entity_id
_entity_poly.type
_entity_poly.pdbx_seq_one_letter_code
_entity_poly.pdbx_strand_id
1 'polypeptide(L)'
;MIRYDIRNIAIIAHVDHGKTTLIDSMLKQAGEIRENQHVEDCVMDSNALERERGITILSKNTAIVYNGVKINVIDTPGHADFSGEVERVLKMVNGVLILIDASEGPMPQTRFVMQKAMEYGHKMIVVVNKIDKKDARTNEIANEFYDLLFELNAKDEDLNSPIIYCSGREGKASFDPAVKGTNLTPLFDTIITVSYTHLTLPTILRV
;
A
#
# COMPACT_ATOMS: atom_id res chain seq x y z
N MET A 1 -18.57 -16.28 1.88
CA MET A 1 -17.69 -16.94 2.87
C MET A 1 -16.46 -16.07 3.06
N ILE A 2 -16.09 -15.72 4.30
CA ILE A 2 -14.89 -14.94 4.59
C ILE A 2 -13.70 -15.90 4.67
N ARG A 3 -12.61 -15.58 4.00
CA ARG A 3 -11.33 -16.28 4.09
C ARG A 3 -10.44 -15.50 5.08
N TYR A 4 -10.08 -16.15 6.17
CA TYR A 4 -9.21 -15.57 7.21
C TYR A 4 -7.72 -15.77 6.93
N ASP A 5 -7.39 -16.62 5.98
CA ASP A 5 -6.04 -17.03 5.59
C ASP A 5 -5.48 -16.28 4.37
N ILE A 6 -6.28 -15.39 3.76
CA ILE A 6 -5.88 -14.62 2.58
C ILE A 6 -6.26 -13.15 2.75
N ARG A 7 -5.37 -12.25 2.29
CA ARG A 7 -5.60 -10.82 2.15
C ARG A 7 -5.22 -10.38 0.75
N ASN A 8 -6.08 -9.61 0.10
CA ASN A 8 -5.81 -9.00 -1.20
C ASN A 8 -5.77 -7.49 -1.01
N ILE A 9 -4.60 -6.90 -1.19
CA ILE A 9 -4.38 -5.46 -1.04
C ILE A 9 -3.75 -4.88 -2.31
N ALA A 10 -4.14 -3.67 -2.66
CA ALA A 10 -3.42 -2.85 -3.62
C ALA A 10 -2.50 -1.89 -2.88
N ILE A 11 -1.29 -1.72 -3.34
CA ILE A 11 -0.41 -0.66 -2.87
C ILE A 11 -0.36 0.45 -3.92
N ILE A 12 -0.71 1.64 -3.50
CA ILE A 12 -0.84 2.81 -4.37
C ILE A 12 -0.02 3.94 -3.80
N ALA A 13 0.78 4.54 -4.67
CA ALA A 13 1.66 5.64 -4.31
C ALA A 13 1.84 6.56 -5.51
N HIS A 14 2.17 7.83 -5.24
CA HIS A 14 2.74 8.68 -6.28
C HIS A 14 4.13 8.16 -6.69
N VAL A 15 4.59 8.59 -7.86
CA VAL A 15 5.95 8.30 -8.33
C VAL A 15 6.95 8.74 -7.25
N ASP A 16 8.00 7.96 -7.06
CA ASP A 16 9.06 8.20 -6.07
C ASP A 16 8.66 8.20 -4.58
N HIS A 17 7.42 7.92 -4.20
CA HIS A 17 7.02 7.77 -2.78
C HIS A 17 7.60 6.51 -2.11
N GLY A 18 8.33 5.66 -2.86
CA GLY A 18 9.07 4.51 -2.32
C GLY A 18 8.26 3.22 -2.25
N LYS A 19 7.29 3.05 -3.16
CA LYS A 19 6.43 1.87 -3.27
C LYS A 19 7.23 0.58 -3.45
N THR A 20 8.07 0.51 -4.48
CA THR A 20 8.92 -0.67 -4.77
C THR A 20 9.85 -0.99 -3.61
N THR A 21 10.48 0.05 -3.02
CA THR A 21 11.38 -0.11 -1.86
C THR A 21 10.64 -0.70 -0.65
N LEU A 22 9.40 -0.29 -0.39
CA LEU A 22 8.60 -0.83 0.71
C LEU A 22 8.23 -2.29 0.44
N ILE A 23 7.81 -2.64 -0.78
CA ILE A 23 7.49 -4.02 -1.16
C ILE A 23 8.71 -4.92 -1.01
N ASP A 24 9.88 -4.48 -1.47
CA ASP A 24 11.14 -5.23 -1.33
C ASP A 24 11.47 -5.49 0.16
N SER A 25 11.28 -4.48 1.01
CA SER A 25 11.49 -4.63 2.45
C SER A 25 10.48 -5.57 3.10
N MET A 26 9.22 -5.56 2.64
CA MET A 26 8.20 -6.50 3.09
C MET A 26 8.57 -7.93 2.70
N LEU A 27 9.02 -8.15 1.47
CA LEU A 27 9.45 -9.47 0.98
C LEU A 27 10.65 -10.01 1.76
N LYS A 28 11.64 -9.15 2.03
CA LYS A 28 12.84 -9.51 2.82
C LYS A 28 12.46 -9.94 4.24
N GLN A 29 11.59 -9.19 4.92
CA GLN A 29 11.20 -9.49 6.30
C GLN A 29 10.23 -10.68 6.43
N ALA A 30 9.46 -10.97 5.42
CA ALA A 30 8.61 -12.16 5.37
C ALA A 30 9.39 -13.46 5.09
N GLY A 31 10.69 -13.38 4.78
CA GLY A 31 11.53 -14.55 4.49
C GLY A 31 11.32 -15.14 3.09
N GLU A 32 10.60 -14.47 2.21
CA GLU A 32 10.40 -14.91 0.81
C GLU A 32 11.67 -14.74 -0.03
N ILE A 33 12.58 -13.85 0.38
CA ILE A 33 13.89 -13.65 -0.23
C ILE A 33 14.95 -14.23 0.72
N ARG A 34 15.69 -15.23 0.25
CA ARG A 34 16.81 -15.82 1.02
C ARG A 34 17.96 -14.80 1.11
N GLU A 35 18.57 -14.67 2.29
CA GLU A 35 19.69 -13.75 2.56
C GLU A 35 20.87 -13.87 1.59
N ASN A 36 21.03 -15.02 0.94
CA ASN A 36 22.11 -15.30 -0.01
C ASN A 36 21.73 -15.12 -1.51
N GLN A 37 20.50 -14.73 -1.80
CA GLN A 37 20.16 -14.30 -3.16
C GLN A 37 20.62 -12.85 -3.31
N HIS A 38 21.64 -12.61 -4.15
CA HIS A 38 21.89 -11.29 -4.72
C HIS A 38 20.67 -10.91 -5.57
N VAL A 39 19.66 -10.38 -4.90
CA VAL A 39 18.51 -9.82 -5.57
C VAL A 39 18.92 -8.39 -5.90
N GLU A 40 19.00 -8.06 -7.18
CA GLU A 40 19.15 -6.68 -7.62
C GLU A 40 18.06 -5.85 -6.94
N ASP A 41 18.37 -4.65 -6.50
CA ASP A 41 17.38 -3.72 -5.96
C ASP A 41 16.24 -3.57 -6.99
N CYS A 42 15.00 -3.46 -6.51
CA CYS A 42 13.80 -3.43 -7.34
C CYS A 42 13.42 -4.78 -7.97
N VAL A 43 13.27 -5.83 -7.14
CA VAL A 43 12.80 -7.17 -7.57
C VAL A 43 11.55 -7.13 -8.44
N MET A 44 10.68 -6.16 -8.18
CA MET A 44 9.41 -5.99 -8.89
C MET A 44 9.57 -5.32 -10.25
N ASP A 45 10.60 -4.50 -10.49
CA ASP A 45 10.79 -3.78 -11.76
C ASP A 45 11.61 -4.61 -12.75
N SER A 46 10.98 -5.65 -13.29
CA SER A 46 11.61 -6.60 -14.22
C SER A 46 11.69 -6.12 -15.68
N ASN A 47 10.93 -5.09 -16.06
CA ASN A 47 10.89 -4.55 -17.41
C ASN A 47 12.02 -3.53 -17.59
N ALA A 48 12.79 -3.64 -18.69
CA ALA A 48 13.88 -2.72 -19.01
C ALA A 48 13.42 -1.25 -19.06
N LEU A 49 12.21 -0.99 -19.54
CA LEU A 49 11.64 0.36 -19.64
C LEU A 49 11.26 0.92 -18.24
N GLU A 50 10.79 0.09 -17.33
CA GLU A 50 10.48 0.48 -15.95
C GLU A 50 11.77 0.83 -15.20
N ARG A 51 12.83 0.02 -15.37
CA ARG A 51 14.16 0.29 -14.78
C ARG A 51 14.79 1.57 -15.31
N GLU A 52 14.70 1.81 -16.63
CA GLU A 52 15.25 3.02 -17.28
C GLU A 52 14.54 4.28 -16.79
N ARG A 53 13.21 4.23 -16.61
CA ARG A 53 12.39 5.38 -16.22
C ARG A 53 12.17 5.50 -14.71
N GLY A 54 12.50 4.46 -13.94
CA GLY A 54 12.26 4.42 -12.49
C GLY A 54 10.78 4.41 -12.08
N ILE A 55 9.88 3.98 -12.98
CA ILE A 55 8.43 3.97 -12.74
C ILE A 55 7.83 2.60 -13.01
N THR A 56 6.85 2.19 -12.21
CA THR A 56 6.03 1.01 -12.48
C THR A 56 5.02 1.32 -13.58
N ILE A 57 5.01 0.54 -14.65
CA ILE A 57 4.10 0.70 -15.80
C ILE A 57 2.97 -0.33 -15.73
N LEU A 58 3.29 -1.58 -15.40
CA LEU A 58 2.33 -2.67 -15.32
C LEU A 58 2.10 -3.10 -13.88
N SER A 59 0.84 -3.38 -13.56
CA SER A 59 0.47 -3.94 -12.26
C SER A 59 1.10 -5.32 -12.07
N LYS A 60 1.74 -5.54 -10.94
CA LYS A 60 2.40 -6.80 -10.59
C LYS A 60 1.78 -7.37 -9.31
N ASN A 61 1.66 -8.68 -9.27
CA ASN A 61 1.13 -9.36 -8.10
C ASN A 61 2.26 -10.12 -7.40
N THR A 62 2.41 -9.86 -6.12
CA THR A 62 3.36 -10.53 -5.23
C THR A 62 2.62 -11.10 -4.04
N ALA A 63 3.00 -12.28 -3.58
CA ALA A 63 2.43 -12.90 -2.40
C ALA A 63 3.46 -12.96 -1.27
N ILE A 64 3.02 -12.61 -0.08
CA ILE A 64 3.80 -12.64 1.15
C ILE A 64 3.07 -13.53 2.14
N VAL A 65 3.78 -14.43 2.83
CA VAL A 65 3.20 -15.23 3.92
C VAL A 65 3.68 -14.68 5.25
N TYR A 66 2.75 -14.20 6.07
CA TYR A 66 3.04 -13.68 7.40
C TYR A 66 2.07 -14.26 8.43
N ASN A 67 2.60 -14.89 9.48
CA ASN A 67 1.83 -15.56 10.53
C ASN A 67 0.75 -16.53 10.00
N GLY A 68 1.08 -17.26 8.93
CA GLY A 68 0.15 -18.22 8.30
C GLY A 68 -0.93 -17.58 7.41
N VAL A 69 -0.94 -16.25 7.27
CA VAL A 69 -1.84 -15.53 6.37
C VAL A 69 -1.11 -15.17 5.09
N LYS A 70 -1.70 -15.49 3.96
CA LYS A 70 -1.20 -15.10 2.64
C LYS A 70 -1.69 -13.70 2.29
N ILE A 71 -0.77 -12.76 2.13
CA ILE A 71 -1.03 -11.39 1.71
C ILE A 71 -0.63 -11.26 0.24
N ASN A 72 -1.62 -11.14 -0.64
CA ASN A 72 -1.39 -10.81 -2.04
C ASN A 72 -1.32 -9.29 -2.17
N VAL A 73 -0.16 -8.78 -2.56
CA VAL A 73 0.10 -7.36 -2.79
C VAL A 73 0.09 -7.11 -4.29
N ILE A 74 -0.82 -6.28 -4.76
CA ILE A 74 -0.86 -5.83 -6.14
C ILE A 74 -0.21 -4.46 -6.21
N ASP A 75 0.94 -4.42 -6.86
CA ASP A 75 1.65 -3.17 -7.15
C ASP A 75 0.98 -2.45 -8.32
N THR A 76 0.69 -1.16 -8.17
CA THR A 76 -0.01 -0.36 -9.18
C THR A 76 0.89 0.74 -9.74
N PRO A 77 0.69 1.13 -11.01
CA PRO A 77 1.35 2.30 -11.57
C PRO A 77 1.07 3.56 -10.75
N GLY A 78 2.10 4.37 -10.50
CA GLY A 78 1.99 5.61 -9.74
C GLY A 78 1.65 6.86 -10.58
N HIS A 79 1.59 6.75 -11.90
CA HIS A 79 1.38 7.88 -12.80
C HIS A 79 -0.10 8.08 -13.16
N ALA A 80 -0.53 9.34 -13.30
CA ALA A 80 -1.93 9.71 -13.59
C ALA A 80 -2.48 9.10 -14.89
N ASP A 81 -1.63 8.88 -15.88
CA ASP A 81 -2.01 8.31 -17.19
C ASP A 81 -2.53 6.87 -17.09
N PHE A 82 -2.24 6.18 -15.97
CA PHE A 82 -2.66 4.80 -15.73
C PHE A 82 -3.88 4.66 -14.81
N SER A 83 -4.71 5.69 -14.70
CA SER A 83 -5.91 5.69 -13.85
C SER A 83 -6.87 4.51 -14.12
N GLY A 84 -7.02 4.09 -15.38
CA GLY A 84 -7.81 2.92 -15.74
C GLY A 84 -7.26 1.60 -15.21
N GLU A 85 -5.92 1.46 -15.13
CA GLU A 85 -5.27 0.30 -14.53
C GLU A 85 -5.49 0.27 -13.00
N VAL A 86 -5.39 1.42 -12.35
CA VAL A 86 -5.67 1.58 -10.92
C VAL A 86 -7.10 1.18 -10.59
N GLU A 87 -8.09 1.64 -11.36
CA GLU A 87 -9.49 1.24 -11.18
C GLU A 87 -9.70 -0.27 -11.36
N ARG A 88 -9.03 -0.88 -12.33
CA ARG A 88 -9.09 -2.32 -12.56
C ARG A 88 -8.56 -3.09 -11.36
N VAL A 89 -7.41 -2.67 -10.81
CA VAL A 89 -6.81 -3.28 -9.62
C VAL A 89 -7.71 -3.12 -8.40
N LEU A 90 -8.28 -1.93 -8.19
CA LEU A 90 -9.19 -1.69 -7.07
C LEU A 90 -10.38 -2.66 -7.05
N LYS A 91 -10.89 -3.07 -8.20
CA LYS A 91 -11.98 -4.06 -8.27
C LYS A 91 -11.57 -5.50 -7.87
N MET A 92 -10.27 -5.76 -7.78
CA MET A 92 -9.74 -7.10 -7.46
C MET A 92 -9.27 -7.25 -6.02
N VAL A 93 -9.24 -6.17 -5.24
CA VAL A 93 -8.72 -6.15 -3.87
C VAL A 93 -9.80 -5.86 -2.84
N ASN A 94 -9.47 -6.07 -1.57
CA ASN A 94 -10.39 -5.83 -0.44
C ASN A 94 -9.88 -4.71 0.48
N GLY A 95 -8.62 -4.32 0.33
CA GLY A 95 -8.01 -3.23 1.06
C GLY A 95 -7.01 -2.48 0.19
N VAL A 96 -6.78 -1.23 0.54
CA VAL A 96 -5.86 -0.33 -0.18
C VAL A 96 -4.85 0.22 0.79
N LEU A 97 -3.58 0.09 0.44
CA LEU A 97 -2.46 0.70 1.16
C LEU A 97 -2.05 1.95 0.39
N ILE A 98 -2.29 3.10 0.99
CA ILE A 98 -2.00 4.42 0.41
C ILE A 98 -0.66 4.89 0.97
N LEU A 99 0.35 4.98 0.11
CA LEU A 99 1.68 5.40 0.48
C LEU A 99 1.88 6.88 0.19
N ILE A 100 2.27 7.64 1.21
CA ILE A 100 2.50 9.08 1.15
C ILE A 100 3.93 9.36 1.59
N ASP A 101 4.68 10.16 0.83
CA ASP A 101 6.01 10.63 1.25
C ASP A 101 5.88 11.65 2.38
N ALA A 102 6.64 11.46 3.47
CA ALA A 102 6.60 12.32 4.65
C ALA A 102 7.07 13.77 4.39
N SER A 103 7.77 14.03 3.29
CA SER A 103 8.21 15.38 2.91
C SER A 103 7.27 16.07 1.93
N GLU A 104 6.65 15.30 1.02
CA GLU A 104 5.82 15.85 -0.06
C GLU A 104 4.34 15.95 0.31
N GLY A 105 3.81 14.95 1.03
CA GLY A 105 2.41 14.89 1.40
C GLY A 105 1.50 14.24 0.34
N PRO A 106 0.17 14.35 0.53
CA PRO A 106 -0.81 13.83 -0.42
C PRO A 106 -0.74 14.55 -1.76
N MET A 107 -0.60 13.79 -2.84
CA MET A 107 -0.54 14.29 -4.20
C MET A 107 -1.91 14.17 -4.91
N PRO A 108 -2.15 14.82 -6.07
CA PRO A 108 -3.43 14.72 -6.78
C PRO A 108 -3.87 13.29 -7.08
N GLN A 109 -2.94 12.38 -7.37
CA GLN A 109 -3.24 10.96 -7.55
C GLN A 109 -3.75 10.31 -6.26
N THR A 110 -3.21 10.71 -5.11
CA THR A 110 -3.70 10.23 -3.80
C THR A 110 -5.18 10.53 -3.63
N ARG A 111 -5.60 11.76 -3.98
CA ARG A 111 -7.00 12.19 -3.94
C ARG A 111 -7.89 11.29 -4.82
N PHE A 112 -7.50 11.06 -6.08
CA PHE A 112 -8.24 10.22 -7.01
C PHE A 112 -8.41 8.79 -6.47
N VAL A 113 -7.32 8.21 -5.98
CA VAL A 113 -7.33 6.84 -5.45
C VAL A 113 -8.20 6.73 -4.21
N MET A 114 -8.10 7.68 -3.28
CA MET A 114 -8.91 7.70 -2.06
C MET A 114 -10.39 7.77 -2.40
N GLN A 115 -10.79 8.66 -3.33
CA GLN A 115 -12.16 8.76 -3.80
C GLN A 115 -12.64 7.41 -4.35
N LYS A 116 -11.86 6.76 -5.22
CA LYS A 116 -12.22 5.46 -5.79
C LYS A 116 -12.26 4.34 -4.75
N ALA A 117 -11.33 4.32 -3.80
CA ALA A 117 -11.34 3.34 -2.71
C ALA A 117 -12.60 3.46 -1.86
N MET A 118 -13.02 4.68 -1.52
CA MET A 118 -14.26 4.95 -0.79
C MET A 118 -15.51 4.59 -1.61
N GLU A 119 -15.55 4.92 -2.92
CA GLU A 119 -16.65 4.54 -3.83
C GLU A 119 -16.85 3.01 -3.86
N TYR A 120 -15.78 2.23 -3.83
CA TYR A 120 -15.83 0.77 -3.82
C TYR A 120 -15.96 0.16 -2.41
N GLY A 121 -15.94 0.97 -1.36
CA GLY A 121 -16.05 0.53 0.03
C GLY A 121 -14.83 -0.24 0.53
N HIS A 122 -13.65 0.05 -0.01
CA HIS A 122 -12.40 -0.57 0.44
C HIS A 122 -11.94 -0.02 1.77
N LYS A 123 -11.35 -0.88 2.59
CA LYS A 123 -10.65 -0.44 3.80
C LYS A 123 -9.30 0.16 3.39
N MET A 124 -9.03 1.36 3.90
CA MET A 124 -7.78 2.09 3.63
C MET A 124 -6.81 1.94 4.79
N ILE A 125 -5.54 1.80 4.47
CA ILE A 125 -4.40 1.86 5.39
C ILE A 125 -3.47 2.93 4.84
N VAL A 126 -3.16 3.93 5.64
CA VAL A 126 -2.25 5.01 5.24
C VAL A 126 -0.86 4.72 5.75
N VAL A 127 0.12 4.82 4.88
CA VAL A 127 1.53 4.66 5.23
C VAL A 127 2.28 5.94 4.88
N VAL A 128 2.67 6.67 5.91
CA VAL A 128 3.56 7.83 5.79
C VAL A 128 4.99 7.31 5.72
N ASN A 129 5.55 7.29 4.52
CA ASN A 129 6.86 6.71 4.23
C ASN A 129 7.97 7.76 4.24
N LYS A 130 9.22 7.28 4.32
CA LYS A 130 10.44 8.09 4.32
C LYS A 130 10.56 9.02 5.54
N ILE A 131 10.08 8.57 6.69
CA ILE A 131 10.22 9.29 7.96
C ILE A 131 11.67 9.45 8.41
N ASP A 132 12.61 8.75 7.78
CA ASP A 132 14.05 8.85 7.96
C ASP A 132 14.67 10.10 7.32
N LYS A 133 13.94 10.79 6.43
CA LYS A 133 14.38 12.03 5.83
C LYS A 133 14.42 13.18 6.86
N LYS A 134 15.36 14.11 6.67
CA LYS A 134 15.51 15.29 7.54
C LYS A 134 14.37 16.30 7.41
N ASP A 135 13.71 16.33 6.27
CA ASP A 135 12.61 17.20 5.89
C ASP A 135 11.23 16.54 6.07
N ALA A 136 11.16 15.41 6.78
CA ALA A 136 9.93 14.71 7.08
C ALA A 136 9.00 15.54 7.98
N ARG A 137 7.74 15.76 7.53
CA ARG A 137 6.69 16.55 8.21
C ARG A 137 5.57 15.64 8.73
N THR A 138 5.93 14.60 9.45
CA THR A 138 5.04 13.46 9.78
C THR A 138 3.70 13.88 10.39
N ASN A 139 3.67 14.84 11.31
CA ASN A 139 2.45 15.32 11.96
C ASN A 139 1.58 16.17 11.02
N GLU A 140 2.20 16.97 10.17
CA GLU A 140 1.49 17.79 9.19
C GLU A 140 0.83 16.92 8.13
N ILE A 141 1.54 15.88 7.64
CA ILE A 141 1.03 14.94 6.65
C ILE A 141 -0.21 14.20 7.15
N ALA A 142 -0.25 13.81 8.43
CA ALA A 142 -1.43 13.19 9.01
C ALA A 142 -2.64 14.15 8.98
N ASN A 143 -2.42 15.42 9.28
CA ASN A 143 -3.48 16.44 9.20
C ASN A 143 -3.92 16.68 7.75
N GLU A 144 -2.97 16.85 6.82
CA GLU A 144 -3.27 16.98 5.38
C GLU A 144 -4.07 15.79 4.83
N PHE A 145 -3.81 14.58 5.33
CA PHE A 145 -4.59 13.41 4.98
C PHE A 145 -6.03 13.49 5.49
N TYR A 146 -6.25 13.92 6.76
CA TYR A 146 -7.59 14.11 7.30
C TYR A 146 -8.33 15.24 6.58
N ASP A 147 -7.67 16.36 6.27
CA ASP A 147 -8.27 17.44 5.49
C ASP A 147 -8.76 16.94 4.13
N LEU A 148 -7.96 16.09 3.47
CA LEU A 148 -8.35 15.46 2.21
C LEU A 148 -9.56 14.53 2.37
N LEU A 149 -9.66 13.76 3.46
CA LEU A 149 -10.84 12.94 3.76
C LEU A 149 -12.10 13.81 3.93
N PHE A 150 -12.00 14.93 4.66
CA PHE A 150 -13.12 15.87 4.83
C PHE A 150 -13.55 16.49 3.51
N GLU A 151 -12.61 16.92 2.66
CA GLU A 151 -12.92 17.44 1.33
C GLU A 151 -13.63 16.40 0.43
N LEU A 152 -13.33 15.13 0.61
CA LEU A 152 -13.95 14.02 -0.12
C LEU A 152 -15.28 13.55 0.49
N ASN A 153 -15.77 14.20 1.55
CA ASN A 153 -16.97 13.81 2.30
C ASN A 153 -16.89 12.34 2.79
N ALA A 154 -15.74 11.96 3.34
CA ALA A 154 -15.50 10.63 3.87
C ALA A 154 -16.49 10.29 5.00
N LYS A 155 -16.85 9.01 5.10
CA LYS A 155 -17.69 8.49 6.17
C LYS A 155 -16.86 8.28 7.44
N ASP A 156 -17.53 8.15 8.58
CA ASP A 156 -16.88 7.87 9.88
C ASP A 156 -15.97 6.64 9.83
N GLU A 157 -16.33 5.62 9.01
CA GLU A 157 -15.50 4.43 8.83
C GLU A 157 -14.16 4.74 8.14
N ASP A 158 -14.16 5.67 7.20
CA ASP A 158 -12.96 6.07 6.45
C ASP A 158 -12.05 6.96 7.29
N LEU A 159 -12.65 7.80 8.18
CA LEU A 159 -11.91 8.62 9.14
C LEU A 159 -11.14 7.79 10.18
N ASN A 160 -11.58 6.55 10.43
CA ASN A 160 -10.89 5.61 11.31
C ASN A 160 -9.80 4.79 10.59
N SER A 161 -9.37 5.19 9.39
CA SER A 161 -8.28 4.53 8.67
C SER A 161 -6.98 4.61 9.46
N PRO A 162 -6.30 3.49 9.74
CA PRO A 162 -5.06 3.51 10.49
C PRO A 162 -3.95 4.21 9.71
N ILE A 163 -3.17 5.02 10.43
CA ILE A 163 -1.96 5.68 9.89
C ILE A 163 -0.74 4.98 10.48
N ILE A 164 0.19 4.60 9.62
CA ILE A 164 1.45 3.96 9.98
C ILE A 164 2.59 4.82 9.44
N TYR A 165 3.55 5.09 10.30
CA TYR A 165 4.78 5.80 9.94
C TYR A 165 5.88 4.79 9.62
N CYS A 166 6.51 4.94 8.45
CA CYS A 166 7.38 3.92 7.89
C CYS A 166 8.66 4.53 7.28
N SER A 167 9.75 3.80 7.40
CA SER A 167 10.90 3.93 6.52
C SER A 167 11.03 2.64 5.71
N GLY A 168 10.53 2.66 4.48
CA GLY A 168 10.63 1.52 3.57
C GLY A 168 12.09 1.12 3.32
N ARG A 169 13.00 2.09 3.29
CA ARG A 169 14.45 1.85 3.11
C ARG A 169 15.08 1.11 4.29
N GLU A 170 14.72 1.50 5.52
CA GLU A 170 15.23 0.85 6.73
C GLU A 170 14.42 -0.39 7.12
N GLY A 171 13.26 -0.62 6.49
CA GLY A 171 12.36 -1.72 6.82
C GLY A 171 11.74 -1.58 8.20
N LYS A 172 11.36 -0.38 8.62
CA LYS A 172 10.83 -0.08 9.96
C LYS A 172 9.48 0.62 9.88
N ALA A 173 8.60 0.28 10.81
CA ALA A 173 7.27 0.90 10.92
C ALA A 173 6.89 1.12 12.39
N SER A 174 6.06 2.14 12.64
CA SER A 174 5.52 2.48 13.94
C SER A 174 4.15 3.12 13.81
N PHE A 175 3.31 3.05 14.84
CA PHE A 175 2.05 3.82 14.94
C PHE A 175 2.28 5.24 15.48
N ASP A 176 3.44 5.50 16.07
CA ASP A 176 3.80 6.80 16.62
C ASP A 176 4.94 7.41 15.80
N PRO A 177 4.76 8.65 15.25
CA PRO A 177 5.79 9.32 14.47
C PRO A 177 7.07 9.63 15.27
N ALA A 178 6.97 9.73 16.60
CA ALA A 178 8.11 9.99 17.48
C ALA A 178 8.94 8.73 17.79
N VAL A 179 8.38 7.54 17.53
CA VAL A 179 9.01 6.26 17.86
C VAL A 179 9.57 5.63 16.59
N LYS A 180 10.89 5.45 16.56
CA LYS A 180 11.51 4.66 15.49
C LYS A 180 11.17 3.19 15.68
N GLY A 181 10.40 2.63 14.76
CA GLY A 181 10.10 1.20 14.72
C GLY A 181 11.35 0.34 14.56
N THR A 182 11.23 -0.95 14.84
CA THR A 182 12.31 -1.93 14.69
C THR A 182 12.20 -2.77 13.42
N ASN A 183 10.97 -3.02 12.96
CA ASN A 183 10.65 -3.85 11.81
C ASN A 183 9.28 -3.44 11.20
N LEU A 184 8.80 -4.16 10.18
CA LEU A 184 7.51 -3.91 9.52
C LEU A 184 6.33 -4.66 10.18
N THR A 185 6.51 -5.29 11.34
CA THR A 185 5.43 -5.99 12.07
C THR A 185 4.17 -5.13 12.24
N PRO A 186 4.24 -3.84 12.64
CA PRO A 186 3.04 -3.00 12.77
C PRO A 186 2.26 -2.88 11.46
N LEU A 187 2.95 -2.83 10.31
CA LEU A 187 2.33 -2.79 8.99
C LEU A 187 1.63 -4.11 8.65
N PHE A 188 2.31 -5.24 8.84
CA PHE A 188 1.73 -6.56 8.57
C PHE A 188 0.51 -6.84 9.44
N ASP A 189 0.60 -6.57 10.75
CA ASP A 189 -0.51 -6.79 11.68
C ASP A 189 -1.73 -5.92 11.32
N THR A 190 -1.50 -4.68 10.90
CA THR A 190 -2.57 -3.79 10.43
C THR A 190 -3.21 -4.32 9.15
N ILE A 191 -2.42 -4.78 8.18
CA ILE A 191 -2.95 -5.39 6.95
C ILE A 191 -3.86 -6.58 7.29
N ILE A 192 -3.43 -7.46 8.18
CA ILE A 192 -4.22 -8.63 8.58
C ILE A 192 -5.52 -8.23 9.30
N THR A 193 -5.46 -7.20 10.15
CA THR A 193 -6.59 -6.77 10.98
C THR A 193 -7.63 -5.99 10.17
N VAL A 194 -7.20 -5.13 9.26
CA VAL A 194 -8.07 -4.19 8.55
C VAL A 194 -8.68 -4.79 7.29
N SER A 195 -7.93 -5.58 6.53
CA SER A 195 -8.40 -6.14 5.27
C SER A 195 -8.96 -7.55 5.43
N TYR A 196 -10.19 -7.76 4.93
CA TYR A 196 -10.83 -9.08 4.88
C TYR A 196 -11.12 -9.48 3.45
N THR A 197 -10.83 -10.73 3.09
CA THR A 197 -11.15 -11.26 1.77
C THR A 197 -12.52 -11.92 1.78
N HIS A 198 -13.46 -11.36 1.01
CA HIS A 198 -14.76 -11.97 0.76
C HIS A 198 -14.70 -12.76 -0.54
N LEU A 199 -14.92 -14.09 -0.45
CA LEU A 199 -15.19 -14.88 -1.64
C LEU A 199 -16.63 -14.63 -2.06
N THR A 200 -16.84 -13.83 -3.09
CA THR A 200 -18.10 -13.83 -3.83
C THR A 200 -18.08 -15.06 -4.71
N LEU A 201 -18.96 -16.03 -4.41
CA LEU A 201 -19.24 -17.10 -5.37
C LEU A 201 -19.77 -16.44 -6.65
N PRO A 202 -19.24 -16.77 -7.84
CA PRO A 202 -19.88 -16.32 -9.06
C PRO A 202 -21.32 -16.81 -9.03
N THR A 203 -22.25 -15.89 -9.15
CA THR A 203 -23.66 -16.22 -9.29
C THR A 203 -23.77 -16.95 -10.65
N ILE A 204 -23.76 -18.27 -10.63
CA ILE A 204 -24.11 -19.04 -11.80
C ILE A 204 -25.60 -18.79 -11.99
N LEU A 205 -25.94 -17.85 -12.88
CA LEU A 205 -27.26 -17.75 -13.43
C LEU A 205 -27.52 -19.07 -14.17
N ARG A 206 -28.23 -19.98 -13.50
CA ARG A 206 -28.87 -21.09 -14.19
C ARG A 206 -29.97 -20.46 -15.06
N VAL A 207 -29.73 -20.44 -16.34
CA VAL A 207 -30.77 -20.31 -17.36
C VAL A 207 -31.52 -21.64 -17.43
#